data_b27c42a1656015963f71339b633bf341
#
_entry.id   b27c42a1656015963f71339b633bf341
#
_cell.length_a   1.000
_cell.length_b   1.000
_cell.length_c   1.000
_cell.angle_alpha   90.00
_cell.angle_beta   90.00
_cell.angle_gamma   90.00
#
_symmetry.space_group_name_H-M   'P 1'
#
loop_
_entity.id
_entity.type
_entity.pdbx_description
1 polymer ?
#
loop_
_entity_poly.entity_id
_entity_poly.type
_entity_poly.pdbx_seq_one_letter_code
_entity_poly.pdbx_strand_id
1 'polypeptide(L)'
;TVRGARIVSAEMQADGVCHVVMEIPLYGVQGSVASAVLSSASQPEPFLESSPSTPASGTTTGSSAAEVPAGVQLPAVGTYTGLIVDCRGMQLHPAMSPVIRDAGGAPIYGYRNLDSAKVIANGMAAYASSEDMAARAGSHPLLVRAVRLDNHNANPGLSVEDANRVLVENRASGFLDHCAVVFLR
;
A
#
# COMPACT_ATOMS: atom_id res chain seq x y z
N THR A 1 1.76 0.06 26.88
CA THR A 1 0.35 -0.01 27.37
C THR A 1 -0.52 0.80 26.41
N VAL A 2 -1.46 0.14 25.75
CA VAL A 2 -2.38 0.81 24.83
C VAL A 2 -3.46 1.51 25.65
N ARG A 3 -3.45 2.85 25.69
CA ARG A 3 -4.32 3.64 26.55
C ARG A 3 -5.68 4.03 25.93
N GLY A 4 -5.92 3.70 24.69
CA GLY A 4 -7.12 4.12 23.94
C GLY A 4 -8.25 3.10 23.91
N ALA A 5 -8.12 1.97 24.60
CA ALA A 5 -9.16 0.93 24.61
C ALA A 5 -10.34 1.37 25.48
N ARG A 6 -11.56 1.19 24.97
CA ARG A 6 -12.81 1.40 25.71
C ARG A 6 -13.64 0.12 25.76
N ILE A 7 -14.36 -0.07 26.84
CA ILE A 7 -15.32 -1.17 26.97
C ILE A 7 -16.59 -0.78 26.20
N VAL A 8 -17.00 -1.63 25.28
CA VAL A 8 -18.25 -1.48 24.51
C VAL A 8 -19.40 -2.19 25.19
N SER A 9 -19.14 -3.40 25.68
CA SER A 9 -20.11 -4.17 26.47
C SER A 9 -19.41 -5.03 27.50
N ALA A 10 -20.10 -5.33 28.59
CA ALA A 10 -19.70 -6.30 29.60
C ALA A 10 -20.94 -7.05 30.06
N GLU A 11 -20.99 -8.35 29.82
CA GLU A 11 -22.15 -9.20 30.09
C GLU A 11 -21.72 -10.39 30.96
N MET A 12 -22.42 -10.58 32.09
CA MET A 12 -22.26 -11.76 32.94
C MET A 12 -23.17 -12.88 32.45
N GLN A 13 -22.61 -14.02 32.12
CA GLN A 13 -23.37 -15.19 31.73
C GLN A 13 -23.84 -16.00 32.97
N ALA A 14 -24.84 -16.86 32.78
CA ALA A 14 -25.42 -17.67 33.85
C ALA A 14 -24.41 -18.66 34.47
N ASP A 15 -23.34 -18.98 33.80
CA ASP A 15 -22.24 -19.83 34.26
C ASP A 15 -21.18 -19.05 35.09
N GLY A 16 -21.40 -17.74 35.32
CA GLY A 16 -20.49 -16.90 36.09
C GLY A 16 -19.32 -16.31 35.27
N VAL A 17 -19.29 -16.56 33.96
CA VAL A 17 -18.27 -15.97 33.05
C VAL A 17 -18.69 -14.57 32.62
N CYS A 18 -17.77 -13.63 32.73
CA CYS A 18 -17.98 -12.27 32.24
C CYS A 18 -17.38 -12.12 30.83
N HIS A 19 -18.23 -11.83 29.83
CA HIS A 19 -17.82 -11.48 28.50
C HIS A 19 -17.67 -9.96 28.37
N VAL A 20 -16.45 -9.52 28.04
CA VAL A 20 -16.15 -8.10 27.86
C VAL A 20 -15.73 -7.85 26.42
N VAL A 21 -16.45 -6.97 25.72
CA VAL A 21 -16.07 -6.49 24.40
C VAL A 21 -15.39 -5.14 24.56
N MET A 22 -14.18 -5.05 24.06
CA MET A 22 -13.38 -3.81 24.03
C MET A 22 -13.08 -3.41 22.61
N GLU A 23 -13.09 -2.12 22.36
CA GLU A 23 -12.62 -1.58 21.08
C GLU A 23 -11.47 -0.61 21.29
N ILE A 24 -10.62 -0.49 20.27
CA ILE A 24 -9.53 0.45 20.21
C ILE A 24 -9.43 1.01 18.78
N PRO A 25 -9.26 2.35 18.63
CA PRO A 25 -9.02 2.93 17.32
C PRO A 25 -7.72 2.40 16.69
N LEU A 26 -7.76 2.01 15.44
CA LEU A 26 -6.55 1.63 14.70
C LEU A 26 -5.70 2.84 14.36
N TYR A 27 -6.32 3.94 13.96
CA TYR A 27 -5.69 5.18 13.49
C TYR A 27 -6.39 6.41 14.06
N GLY A 28 -5.86 7.57 13.78
CA GLY A 28 -6.55 8.84 13.91
C GLY A 28 -6.36 9.59 15.24
N VAL A 29 -5.92 8.93 16.30
CA VAL A 29 -5.79 9.54 17.62
C VAL A 29 -4.54 9.06 18.36
N GLN A 30 -4.04 9.86 19.29
CA GLN A 30 -3.06 9.41 20.26
C GLN A 30 -3.67 8.31 21.15
N GLY A 31 -2.95 7.20 21.29
CA GLY A 31 -3.45 6.01 22.01
C GLY A 31 -4.10 4.98 21.07
N SER A 32 -4.18 5.23 19.76
CA SER A 32 -4.51 4.23 18.75
C SER A 32 -3.45 3.12 18.67
N VAL A 33 -3.81 1.98 18.10
CA VAL A 33 -2.85 0.89 17.86
C VAL A 33 -1.67 1.37 17.03
N ALA A 34 -1.92 2.14 15.98
CA ALA A 34 -0.89 2.71 15.14
C ALA A 34 0.08 3.58 15.94
N SER A 35 -0.42 4.48 16.81
CA SER A 35 0.44 5.33 17.64
C SER A 35 1.28 4.56 18.67
N ALA A 36 0.81 3.38 19.09
CA ALA A 36 1.54 2.55 20.06
C ALA A 36 2.62 1.67 19.40
N VAL A 37 2.41 1.27 18.15
CA VAL A 37 3.30 0.35 17.41
C VAL A 37 4.30 1.11 16.54
N LEU A 38 3.86 2.21 15.93
CA LEU A 38 4.67 3.02 15.06
C LEU A 38 5.44 4.06 15.89
N SER A 39 6.64 3.71 16.31
CA SER A 39 7.53 4.64 17.01
C SER A 39 7.89 5.81 16.11
N SER A 40 7.61 7.00 16.60
CA SER A 40 7.95 8.27 15.95
C SER A 40 9.45 8.44 15.94
N ALA A 41 10.17 8.06 14.90
CA ALA A 41 11.53 8.57 14.76
C ALA A 41 12.40 8.02 13.61
N SER A 42 11.87 7.59 12.52
CA SER A 42 12.71 7.43 11.34
C SER A 42 12.26 8.43 10.29
N GLN A 43 13.19 9.20 9.74
CA GLN A 43 12.90 9.94 8.52
C GLN A 43 12.42 8.94 7.47
N PRO A 44 11.37 9.28 6.70
CA PRO A 44 10.91 8.42 5.63
C PRO A 44 12.07 8.08 4.67
N GLU A 45 12.20 6.81 4.32
CA GLU A 45 13.13 6.38 3.28
C GLU A 45 12.57 6.84 1.93
N PRO A 46 13.42 7.33 0.99
CA PRO A 46 12.94 7.70 -0.33
C PRO A 46 12.33 6.48 -1.02
N PHE A 47 11.30 6.72 -1.83
CA PHE A 47 10.77 5.67 -2.71
C PHE A 47 11.88 5.21 -3.67
N LEU A 48 11.90 3.91 -3.98
CA LEU A 48 12.88 3.36 -4.91
C LEU A 48 12.85 4.12 -6.23
N GLU A 49 14.01 4.52 -6.69
CA GLU A 49 14.13 4.94 -8.07
C GLU A 49 14.03 3.70 -8.96
N SER A 50 13.24 3.80 -10.03
CA SER A 50 13.19 2.76 -11.05
C SER A 50 14.59 2.57 -11.64
N SER A 51 15.34 1.60 -11.08
CA SER A 51 16.61 1.20 -11.69
C SER A 51 16.31 0.34 -12.89
N PRO A 52 16.95 0.57 -14.04
CA PRO A 52 16.92 -0.38 -15.13
C PRO A 52 17.55 -1.68 -14.61
N SER A 53 16.75 -2.74 -14.52
CA SER A 53 17.25 -4.08 -14.20
C SER A 53 18.27 -4.47 -15.26
N THR A 54 19.54 -4.52 -14.90
CA THR A 54 20.58 -5.14 -15.71
C THR A 54 20.25 -6.63 -15.75
N PRO A 55 19.92 -7.21 -16.90
CA PRO A 55 19.77 -8.66 -16.98
C PRO A 55 21.14 -9.32 -16.79
N ALA A 56 21.22 -10.18 -15.77
CA ALA A 56 22.34 -11.11 -15.65
C ALA A 56 22.45 -11.95 -16.94
N SER A 57 23.62 -11.92 -17.53
CA SER A 57 24.02 -12.62 -18.74
C SER A 57 23.65 -14.12 -18.69
N GLY A 58 22.79 -14.54 -19.57
CA GLY A 58 22.48 -15.94 -19.84
C GLY A 58 22.13 -16.07 -21.32
N THR A 59 23.07 -16.54 -22.10
CA THR A 59 23.00 -16.84 -23.55
C THR A 59 21.87 -17.82 -23.84
N THR A 60 20.94 -17.51 -24.73
CA THR A 60 20.50 -18.39 -25.83
C THR A 60 19.51 -17.69 -26.79
N THR A 61 19.91 -17.66 -28.00
CA THR A 61 19.29 -17.61 -29.35
C THR A 61 17.77 -17.51 -29.49
N GLY A 62 17.34 -16.43 -30.18
CA GLY A 62 16.33 -16.51 -31.28
C GLY A 62 14.89 -16.25 -30.90
N SER A 63 14.40 -15.04 -31.08
CA SER A 63 13.26 -14.71 -32.00
C SER A 63 12.89 -13.22 -31.84
N SER A 64 12.78 -12.56 -32.98
CA SER A 64 12.45 -11.15 -33.17
C SER A 64 11.13 -10.77 -32.48
N ALA A 65 11.23 -9.94 -31.45
CA ALA A 65 10.16 -9.06 -30.99
C ALA A 65 10.82 -7.70 -30.73
N ALA A 66 10.23 -6.64 -31.24
CA ALA A 66 10.79 -5.29 -31.26
C ALA A 66 11.32 -4.88 -29.87
N GLU A 67 12.63 -4.70 -29.77
CA GLU A 67 13.31 -4.09 -28.63
C GLU A 67 12.81 -2.65 -28.48
N VAL A 68 12.03 -2.43 -27.43
CA VAL A 68 11.86 -1.08 -26.91
C VAL A 68 13.19 -0.70 -26.27
N PRO A 69 13.89 0.36 -26.69
CA PRO A 69 15.20 0.72 -26.16
C PRO A 69 15.10 0.93 -24.65
N ALA A 70 15.92 0.21 -23.89
CA ALA A 70 16.13 0.45 -22.46
C ALA A 70 16.65 1.89 -22.27
N GLY A 71 15.83 2.74 -21.65
CA GLY A 71 16.23 4.13 -21.35
C GLY A 71 15.21 5.22 -21.63
N VAL A 72 14.08 4.94 -22.26
CA VAL A 72 13.03 5.94 -22.41
C VAL A 72 12.23 5.99 -21.10
N GLN A 73 12.62 6.85 -20.19
CA GLN A 73 11.75 7.25 -19.08
C GLN A 73 10.58 8.00 -19.71
N LEU A 74 9.42 7.37 -19.75
CA LEU A 74 8.20 8.05 -20.15
C LEU A 74 8.01 9.25 -19.21
N PRO A 75 7.76 10.45 -19.74
CA PRO A 75 7.50 11.59 -18.88
C PRO A 75 6.26 11.31 -18.04
N ALA A 76 6.30 11.70 -16.76
CA ALA A 76 5.14 11.66 -15.90
C ALA A 76 4.03 12.52 -16.51
N VAL A 77 2.80 12.01 -16.49
CA VAL A 77 1.62 12.79 -16.89
C VAL A 77 1.28 13.82 -15.79
N GLY A 78 1.65 13.53 -14.53
CA GLY A 78 1.66 14.48 -13.42
C GLY A 78 0.29 14.91 -12.89
N THR A 79 -0.78 14.26 -13.31
CA THR A 79 -2.17 14.65 -12.98
C THR A 79 -2.87 13.72 -11.99
N TYR A 80 -2.21 12.65 -11.55
CA TYR A 80 -2.85 11.66 -10.68
C TYR A 80 -2.94 12.13 -9.23
N THR A 81 -4.12 11.90 -8.63
CA THR A 81 -4.43 12.30 -7.25
C THR A 81 -4.21 11.18 -6.25
N GLY A 82 -4.07 9.95 -6.70
CA GLY A 82 -3.89 8.77 -5.87
C GLY A 82 -3.66 7.51 -6.68
N LEU A 83 -3.55 6.40 -6.00
CA LEU A 83 -3.33 5.08 -6.58
C LEU A 83 -4.49 4.15 -6.20
N ILE A 84 -5.04 3.47 -7.18
CA ILE A 84 -5.94 2.33 -6.99
C ILE A 84 -5.23 1.08 -7.50
N VAL A 85 -5.09 0.08 -6.62
CA VAL A 85 -4.58 -1.25 -6.97
C VAL A 85 -5.72 -2.23 -7.00
N ASP A 86 -6.08 -2.72 -8.17
CA ASP A 86 -7.14 -3.71 -8.36
C ASP A 86 -6.63 -5.11 -8.00
N CYS A 87 -7.13 -5.66 -6.90
CA CYS A 87 -6.87 -7.01 -6.41
C CYS A 87 -8.13 -7.88 -6.44
N ARG A 88 -9.18 -7.45 -7.12
CA ARG A 88 -10.45 -8.19 -7.16
C ARG A 88 -10.24 -9.59 -7.73
N GLY A 89 -10.88 -10.57 -7.10
CA GLY A 89 -10.72 -11.98 -7.45
C GLY A 89 -9.46 -12.67 -6.88
N MET A 90 -8.56 -11.95 -6.21
CA MET A 90 -7.32 -12.49 -5.66
C MET A 90 -7.38 -12.78 -4.15
N GLN A 91 -8.51 -12.54 -3.48
CA GLN A 91 -8.70 -12.74 -2.03
C GLN A 91 -7.72 -11.92 -1.18
N LEU A 92 -7.55 -10.64 -1.49
CA LEU A 92 -6.73 -9.74 -0.70
C LEU A 92 -7.25 -9.64 0.74
N HIS A 93 -6.36 -9.88 1.70
CA HIS A 93 -6.63 -9.69 3.13
C HIS A 93 -6.22 -8.28 3.57
N PRO A 94 -7.11 -7.51 4.20
CA PRO A 94 -6.76 -6.21 4.73
C PRO A 94 -5.67 -6.31 5.79
N ALA A 95 -4.66 -5.46 5.69
CA ALA A 95 -3.58 -5.34 6.65
C ALA A 95 -3.44 -3.88 7.12
N MET A 96 -2.96 -3.70 8.35
CA MET A 96 -2.69 -2.38 8.91
C MET A 96 -1.48 -1.71 8.22
N SER A 97 -0.51 -2.51 7.80
CA SER A 97 0.71 -2.05 7.13
C SER A 97 0.94 -2.83 5.83
N PRO A 98 0.13 -2.59 4.78
CA PRO A 98 0.31 -3.24 3.51
C PRO A 98 1.57 -2.74 2.80
N VAL A 99 2.18 -3.62 2.00
CA VAL A 99 3.34 -3.30 1.17
C VAL A 99 3.00 -3.60 -0.28
N ILE A 100 3.21 -2.63 -1.17
CA ILE A 100 3.16 -2.87 -2.61
C ILE A 100 4.57 -3.23 -3.07
N ARG A 101 4.68 -4.30 -3.85
CA ARG A 101 5.95 -4.80 -4.38
C ARG A 101 6.00 -4.74 -5.89
N ASP A 102 7.20 -4.60 -6.43
CA ASP A 102 7.44 -4.79 -7.86
C ASP A 102 7.47 -6.29 -8.24
N ALA A 103 7.68 -6.59 -9.51
CA ALA A 103 7.78 -7.96 -10.01
C ALA A 103 8.96 -8.73 -9.40
N GLY A 104 10.04 -8.05 -9.06
CA GLY A 104 11.21 -8.63 -8.38
C GLY A 104 11.02 -8.87 -6.90
N GLY A 105 9.92 -8.40 -6.31
CA GLY A 105 9.62 -8.50 -4.88
C GLY A 105 10.15 -7.34 -4.05
N ALA A 106 10.79 -6.33 -4.66
CA ALA A 106 11.23 -5.15 -3.95
C ALA A 106 10.04 -4.28 -3.53
N PRO A 107 10.04 -3.71 -2.31
CA PRO A 107 8.96 -2.84 -1.85
C PRO A 107 9.03 -1.48 -2.57
N ILE A 108 7.96 -1.10 -3.25
CA ILE A 108 7.81 0.22 -3.89
C ILE A 108 6.91 1.16 -3.08
N TYR A 109 6.15 0.63 -2.15
CA TYR A 109 5.35 1.38 -1.19
C TYR A 109 5.26 0.58 0.11
N GLY A 110 5.52 1.23 1.23
CA GLY A 110 5.47 0.60 2.54
C GLY A 110 5.69 1.61 3.66
N TYR A 111 5.56 1.16 4.91
CA TYR A 111 5.70 2.01 6.09
C TYR A 111 7.01 2.81 6.13
N ARG A 112 8.12 2.24 5.67
CA ARG A 112 9.43 2.88 5.71
C ARG A 112 9.51 4.16 4.86
N ASN A 113 8.69 4.26 3.83
CA ASN A 113 8.65 5.40 2.90
C ASN A 113 7.75 6.53 3.38
N LEU A 114 7.01 6.35 4.49
CA LEU A 114 5.94 7.24 4.89
C LEU A 114 6.26 7.97 6.19
N ASP A 115 5.77 9.20 6.29
CA ASP A 115 5.78 9.96 7.52
C ASP A 115 4.86 9.28 8.56
N SER A 116 5.44 8.94 9.73
CA SER A 116 4.73 8.23 10.78
C SER A 116 3.51 8.99 11.32
N ALA A 117 3.56 10.32 11.38
CA ALA A 117 2.43 11.13 11.84
C ALA A 117 1.25 11.04 10.85
N LYS A 118 1.53 11.07 9.55
CA LYS A 118 0.50 10.88 8.51
C LYS A 118 -0.12 9.47 8.58
N VAL A 119 0.72 8.44 8.77
CA VAL A 119 0.23 7.07 8.91
C VAL A 119 -0.62 6.90 10.17
N ILE A 120 -0.22 7.46 11.29
CA ILE A 120 -1.01 7.43 12.53
C ILE A 120 -2.36 8.12 12.35
N ALA A 121 -2.38 9.27 11.68
CA ALA A 121 -3.59 10.04 11.45
C ALA A 121 -4.57 9.36 10.47
N ASN A 122 -4.06 8.86 9.35
CA ASN A 122 -4.89 8.48 8.21
C ASN A 122 -4.82 6.98 7.85
N GLY A 123 -3.86 6.24 8.41
CA GLY A 123 -3.51 4.91 7.92
C GLY A 123 -2.76 4.95 6.59
N MET A 124 -2.18 3.82 6.19
CA MET A 124 -1.39 3.72 4.96
C MET A 124 -2.26 3.63 3.71
N ALA A 125 -3.35 2.87 3.77
CA ALA A 125 -4.23 2.63 2.63
C ALA A 125 -5.67 2.43 3.08
N ALA A 126 -6.61 2.54 2.13
CA ALA A 126 -7.99 2.13 2.32
C ALA A 126 -8.28 0.86 1.50
N TYR A 127 -9.37 0.19 1.86
CA TYR A 127 -9.88 -0.99 1.15
C TYR A 127 -11.31 -0.72 0.71
N ALA A 128 -11.60 -0.98 -0.56
CA ALA A 128 -12.90 -0.73 -1.15
C ALA A 128 -13.34 -1.92 -2.00
N SER A 129 -14.64 -2.07 -2.21
CA SER A 129 -15.20 -3.10 -3.10
C SER A 129 -15.39 -2.60 -4.53
N SER A 130 -15.41 -1.28 -4.75
CA SER A 130 -15.56 -0.66 -6.06
C SER A 130 -14.76 0.64 -6.14
N GLU A 131 -14.55 1.12 -7.36
CA GLU A 131 -13.85 2.39 -7.62
C GLU A 131 -14.60 3.60 -7.07
N ASP A 132 -15.95 3.60 -7.11
CA ASP A 132 -16.78 4.66 -6.54
C ASP A 132 -16.59 4.83 -5.03
N MET A 133 -16.18 3.76 -4.33
CA MET A 133 -15.87 3.77 -2.91
C MET A 133 -14.40 4.14 -2.61
N ALA A 134 -13.60 4.39 -3.62
CA ALA A 134 -12.17 4.68 -3.50
C ALA A 134 -11.87 6.19 -3.30
N ALA A 135 -12.72 6.91 -2.57
CA ALA A 135 -12.62 8.36 -2.38
C ALA A 135 -11.24 8.84 -1.90
N ARG A 136 -10.49 8.00 -1.16
CA ARG A 136 -9.15 8.32 -0.69
C ARG A 136 -8.15 8.55 -1.84
N ALA A 137 -8.32 7.90 -2.99
CA ALA A 137 -7.46 8.06 -4.15
C ALA A 137 -7.74 9.37 -4.93
N GLY A 138 -8.73 10.16 -4.49
CA GLY A 138 -9.08 11.43 -5.12
C GLY A 138 -9.90 11.28 -6.40
N SER A 139 -9.96 12.36 -7.17
CA SER A 139 -10.82 12.47 -8.35
C SER A 139 -10.20 11.91 -9.64
N HIS A 140 -8.89 11.72 -9.67
CA HIS A 140 -8.17 11.23 -10.85
C HIS A 140 -7.08 10.22 -10.43
N PRO A 141 -7.47 9.03 -9.98
CA PRO A 141 -6.52 8.02 -9.53
C PRO A 141 -5.81 7.32 -10.70
N LEU A 142 -4.56 6.91 -10.46
CA LEU A 142 -3.89 5.94 -11.31
C LEU A 142 -4.43 4.56 -10.95
N LEU A 143 -5.02 3.86 -11.92
CA LEU A 143 -5.49 2.49 -11.75
C LEU A 143 -4.46 1.51 -12.28
N VAL A 144 -4.03 0.58 -11.44
CA VAL A 144 -3.15 -0.55 -11.81
C VAL A 144 -3.74 -1.86 -11.28
N ARG A 145 -3.30 -2.98 -11.84
CA ARG A 145 -3.75 -4.29 -11.42
C ARG A 145 -2.65 -5.08 -10.73
N ALA A 146 -2.97 -5.69 -9.58
CA ALA A 146 -2.08 -6.65 -8.94
C ALA A 146 -1.96 -7.92 -9.81
N VAL A 147 -0.74 -8.44 -9.93
CA VAL A 147 -0.45 -9.70 -10.66
C VAL A 147 -0.23 -10.87 -9.71
N ARG A 148 0.04 -10.58 -8.44
CA ARG A 148 0.17 -11.57 -7.36
C ARG A 148 -0.13 -10.94 -6.01
N LEU A 149 -0.30 -11.79 -5.01
CA LEU A 149 -0.36 -11.40 -3.60
C LEU A 149 0.71 -12.17 -2.82
N ASP A 150 1.43 -11.45 -1.97
CA ASP A 150 2.44 -11.99 -1.08
C ASP A 150 2.00 -11.86 0.39
N ASN A 151 2.76 -12.43 1.33
CA ASN A 151 2.55 -12.29 2.76
C ASN A 151 1.11 -12.63 3.21
N HIS A 152 0.68 -13.87 2.99
CA HIS A 152 -0.68 -14.35 3.33
C HIS A 152 -1.79 -13.48 2.67
N ASN A 153 -1.56 -13.14 1.41
CA ASN A 153 -2.47 -12.31 0.61
C ASN A 153 -2.68 -10.87 1.13
N ALA A 154 -1.74 -10.33 1.88
CA ALA A 154 -1.84 -8.96 2.39
C ALA A 154 -1.09 -7.91 1.54
N ASN A 155 -0.12 -8.34 0.72
CA ASN A 155 0.78 -7.46 -0.02
C ASN A 155 0.65 -7.68 -1.53
N PRO A 156 0.07 -6.74 -2.28
CA PRO A 156 -0.02 -6.85 -3.73
C PRO A 156 1.34 -6.64 -4.40
N GLY A 157 1.62 -7.47 -5.41
CA GLY A 157 2.73 -7.31 -6.33
C GLY A 157 2.24 -6.82 -7.69
N LEU A 158 2.96 -5.86 -8.26
CA LEU A 158 2.68 -5.27 -9.57
C LEU A 158 3.57 -5.86 -10.66
N SER A 159 3.18 -5.69 -11.91
CA SER A 159 4.06 -5.90 -13.05
C SER A 159 5.23 -4.91 -13.03
N VAL A 160 6.31 -5.19 -13.77
CA VAL A 160 7.44 -4.24 -13.93
C VAL A 160 6.96 -2.91 -14.50
N GLU A 161 6.08 -2.97 -15.49
CA GLU A 161 5.54 -1.80 -16.17
C GLU A 161 4.71 -0.93 -15.21
N ASP A 162 3.74 -1.53 -14.50
CA ASP A 162 2.88 -0.82 -13.56
C ASP A 162 3.67 -0.26 -12.37
N ALA A 163 4.63 -1.03 -11.84
CA ALA A 163 5.51 -0.57 -10.76
C ALA A 163 6.31 0.67 -11.17
N ASN A 164 6.93 0.63 -12.35
CA ASN A 164 7.66 1.78 -12.90
C ASN A 164 6.75 2.98 -13.14
N ARG A 165 5.56 2.75 -13.69
CA ARG A 165 4.57 3.81 -13.90
C ARG A 165 4.17 4.47 -12.59
N VAL A 166 3.85 3.69 -11.57
CA VAL A 166 3.50 4.21 -10.23
C VAL A 166 4.61 5.09 -9.67
N LEU A 167 5.87 4.65 -9.76
CA LEU A 167 7.02 5.42 -9.24
C LEU A 167 7.26 6.71 -10.04
N VAL A 168 7.15 6.67 -11.37
CA VAL A 168 7.32 7.85 -12.25
C VAL A 168 6.23 8.88 -11.97
N GLU A 169 4.97 8.46 -11.89
CA GLU A 169 3.84 9.37 -11.66
C GLU A 169 3.86 9.92 -10.21
N ASN A 170 4.31 9.12 -9.23
CA ASN A 170 4.45 9.60 -7.86
C ASN A 170 5.49 10.72 -7.72
N ARG A 171 6.57 10.69 -8.50
CA ARG A 171 7.56 11.77 -8.49
C ARG A 171 6.97 13.14 -8.84
N ALA A 172 5.96 13.16 -9.72
CA ALA A 172 5.33 14.39 -10.16
C ALA A 172 4.21 14.84 -9.20
N SER A 173 3.47 13.93 -8.59
CA SER A 173 2.25 14.24 -7.85
C SER A 173 2.32 13.90 -6.35
N GLY A 174 3.26 13.04 -5.90
CA GLY A 174 3.46 12.72 -4.48
C GLY A 174 2.31 11.96 -3.82
N PHE A 175 1.47 11.28 -4.58
CA PHE A 175 0.28 10.64 -4.02
C PHE A 175 0.59 9.51 -3.04
N LEU A 176 1.72 8.81 -3.19
CA LEU A 176 2.17 7.82 -2.22
C LEU A 176 2.57 8.47 -0.90
N ASP A 177 3.26 9.62 -0.94
CA ASP A 177 3.65 10.39 0.25
C ASP A 177 2.46 10.89 1.06
N HIS A 178 1.31 11.04 0.39
CA HIS A 178 0.04 11.45 1.02
C HIS A 178 -0.81 10.26 1.46
N CYS A 179 -0.32 9.03 1.33
CA CYS A 179 -1.07 7.79 1.61
C CYS A 179 -2.39 7.70 0.80
N ALA A 180 -2.44 8.32 -0.38
CA ALA A 180 -3.61 8.31 -1.26
C ALA A 180 -3.72 6.99 -2.04
N VAL A 181 -3.73 5.88 -1.31
CA VAL A 181 -3.70 4.52 -1.85
C VAL A 181 -4.97 3.77 -1.44
N VAL A 182 -5.58 3.09 -2.41
CA VAL A 182 -6.76 2.24 -2.21
C VAL A 182 -6.54 0.88 -2.87
N PHE A 183 -6.89 -0.17 -2.17
CA PHE A 183 -6.94 -1.53 -2.69
C PHE A 183 -8.40 -1.93 -2.96
N LEU A 184 -8.69 -2.35 -4.20
CA LEU A 184 -9.98 -2.97 -4.53
C LEU A 184 -9.90 -4.48 -4.25
N ARG A 185 -10.91 -5.03 -3.54
CA ARG A 185 -10.94 -6.44 -3.13
C ARG A 185 -12.32 -7.07 -3.31
#